data_9a45f6af9b273401aca4cffaa1de496e
#
_entry.id   9a45f6af9b273401aca4cffaa1de496e
#
_cell.length_a   1.000
_cell.length_b   1.000
_cell.length_c   1.000
_cell.angle_alpha   90.00
_cell.angle_beta   90.00
_cell.angle_gamma   90.00
#
_symmetry.space_group_name_H-M   'P 1'
#
loop_
_entity.id
_entity.type
_entity.pdbx_description
1 polymer ?
#
loop_
_entity_poly.entity_id
_entity_poly.type
_entity_poly.pdbx_seq_one_letter_code
_entity_poly.pdbx_strand_id
1 'polypeptide(L)'
;MRQIIAIGGGGFGREIGELKIERYIKEQSKKKNPKICFIPTATGDDASYIENFYKAFNSLECITSHIDFFKRTIDLKPHILDQDIIYVGGGNTKSMLAVWREWGLDRILKEAYENNIIMSGVSAGAICWFEKGITDSYKDSQAILPCLGFVKGICCPHYDEEPERIPYVSESLKENKIDECIAIEGYCALHLINDKPKYSVSFNKENNTHHVSCKNNKIIHNELENIEKIRL
;
A
#
# COMPACT_ATOMS: atom_id res chain seq x y z
N MET A 1 -13.89 1.84 -12.79
CA MET A 1 -12.44 2.07 -13.06
C MET A 1 -11.69 1.65 -11.83
N ARG A 2 -10.91 0.57 -11.93
CA ARG A 2 -10.14 0.02 -10.79
C ARG A 2 -9.00 0.94 -10.41
N GLN A 3 -8.77 1.12 -9.11
CA GLN A 3 -7.71 2.00 -8.59
C GLN A 3 -6.97 1.33 -7.45
N ILE A 4 -5.64 1.49 -7.42
CA ILE A 4 -4.78 1.14 -6.29
C ILE A 4 -3.87 2.32 -5.99
N ILE A 5 -3.79 2.72 -4.72
CA ILE A 5 -2.90 3.79 -4.23
C ILE A 5 -1.93 3.14 -3.25
N ALA A 6 -0.74 2.79 -3.76
CA ALA A 6 0.33 2.15 -2.99
C ALA A 6 1.27 3.22 -2.43
N ILE A 7 1.35 3.35 -1.09
CA ILE A 7 2.06 4.42 -0.40
C ILE A 7 3.35 3.85 0.21
N GLY A 8 4.50 4.45 -0.09
CA GLY A 8 5.80 3.99 0.40
C GLY A 8 5.97 4.13 1.90
N GLY A 9 5.51 5.24 2.47
CA GLY A 9 5.58 5.53 3.91
C GLY A 9 4.85 6.83 4.24
N GLY A 10 4.68 7.14 5.54
CA GLY A 10 4.01 8.35 6.03
C GLY A 10 2.53 8.14 6.38
N GLY A 11 1.80 9.25 6.51
CA GLY A 11 0.38 9.27 6.85
C GLY A 11 0.08 9.12 8.34
N PHE A 12 -1.20 9.02 8.67
CA PHE A 12 -1.72 9.04 10.06
C PHE A 12 -1.13 7.93 10.98
N GLY A 13 -0.52 6.90 10.42
CA GLY A 13 0.14 5.86 11.21
C GLY A 13 1.45 6.32 11.85
N ARG A 14 2.09 7.36 11.32
CA ARG A 14 3.30 7.97 11.89
C ARG A 14 2.98 9.24 12.64
N GLU A 15 2.25 10.14 12.01
CA GLU A 15 1.85 11.42 12.60
C GLU A 15 0.53 11.91 11.99
N ILE A 16 -0.28 12.59 12.79
CA ILE A 16 -1.46 13.29 12.32
C ILE A 16 -1.02 14.72 11.96
N GLY A 17 -0.49 14.89 10.75
CA GLY A 17 -0.04 16.17 10.23
C GLY A 17 -1.08 16.85 9.31
N GLU A 18 -0.63 17.31 8.15
CA GLU A 18 -1.48 18.03 7.18
C GLU A 18 -2.50 17.14 6.44
N LEU A 19 -2.51 15.83 6.68
CA LEU A 19 -3.41 14.84 6.06
C LEU A 19 -3.42 14.87 4.52
N LYS A 20 -2.28 15.19 3.90
CA LYS A 20 -2.17 15.26 2.44
C LYS A 20 -2.43 13.92 1.78
N ILE A 21 -1.89 12.84 2.34
CA ILE A 21 -2.08 11.45 1.87
C ILE A 21 -3.56 11.07 1.96
N GLU A 22 -4.16 11.28 3.13
CA GLU A 22 -5.55 10.92 3.42
C GLU A 22 -6.53 11.71 2.56
N ARG A 23 -6.28 12.99 2.37
CA ARG A 23 -7.06 13.87 1.50
C ARG A 23 -6.99 13.40 0.04
N TYR A 24 -5.79 13.10 -0.45
CA TYR A 24 -5.62 12.57 -1.80
C TYR A 24 -6.42 11.28 -2.01
N ILE A 25 -6.35 10.35 -1.06
CA ILE A 25 -7.11 9.09 -1.13
C ILE A 25 -8.61 9.35 -1.16
N LYS A 26 -9.13 10.18 -0.24
CA LYS A 26 -10.55 10.54 -0.18
C LYS A 26 -11.05 11.10 -1.52
N GLU A 27 -10.30 12.00 -2.12
CA GLU A 27 -10.68 12.69 -3.37
C GLU A 27 -10.82 11.75 -4.56
N GLN A 28 -10.15 10.58 -4.57
CA GLN A 28 -10.26 9.62 -5.65
C GLN A 28 -11.66 8.99 -5.76
N SER A 29 -12.43 8.93 -4.68
CA SER A 29 -13.79 8.40 -4.68
C SER A 29 -14.79 9.32 -5.39
N LYS A 30 -14.46 10.63 -5.53
CA LYS A 30 -15.35 11.69 -6.05
C LYS A 30 -16.64 11.86 -5.25
N LYS A 31 -16.78 11.22 -4.09
CA LYS A 31 -17.91 11.38 -3.17
C LYS A 31 -17.58 12.42 -2.12
N LYS A 32 -18.58 13.17 -1.67
CA LYS A 32 -18.41 14.15 -0.59
C LYS A 32 -18.03 13.45 0.73
N ASN A 33 -18.75 12.40 1.07
CA ASN A 33 -18.56 11.62 2.31
C ASN A 33 -18.40 10.13 1.94
N PRO A 34 -17.21 9.69 1.46
CA PRO A 34 -17.02 8.29 1.09
C PRO A 34 -16.98 7.38 2.30
N LYS A 35 -17.46 6.13 2.12
CA LYS A 35 -17.27 5.06 3.07
C LYS A 35 -15.86 4.52 2.93
N ILE A 36 -15.11 4.51 4.03
CA ILE A 36 -13.75 3.98 4.07
C ILE A 36 -13.60 2.96 5.20
N CYS A 37 -13.09 1.78 4.86
CA CYS A 37 -12.79 0.74 5.83
C CYS A 37 -11.28 0.59 6.01
N PHE A 38 -10.84 0.64 7.27
CA PHE A 38 -9.45 0.39 7.67
C PHE A 38 -9.23 -1.08 8.01
N ILE A 39 -8.12 -1.64 7.55
CA ILE A 39 -7.71 -3.01 7.87
C ILE A 39 -6.33 -2.96 8.55
N PRO A 40 -6.28 -2.95 9.89
CA PRO A 40 -5.04 -2.80 10.69
C PRO A 40 -4.30 -4.12 10.95
N THR A 41 -4.67 -5.22 10.30
CA THR A 41 -4.19 -6.58 10.58
C THR A 41 -2.66 -6.70 10.68
N ALA A 42 -1.91 -5.91 9.88
CA ALA A 42 -0.44 -5.95 9.87
C ALA A 42 0.20 -5.53 11.21
N THR A 43 -0.51 -4.79 12.06
CA THR A 43 -0.10 -4.41 13.43
C THR A 43 -0.78 -5.26 14.52
N GLY A 44 -1.53 -6.29 14.16
CA GLY A 44 -2.32 -7.07 15.12
C GLY A 44 -3.51 -6.29 15.69
N ASP A 45 -4.16 -5.49 14.85
CA ASP A 45 -5.30 -4.64 15.18
C ASP A 45 -4.99 -3.63 16.31
N ASP A 46 -3.81 -2.97 16.21
CA ASP A 46 -3.36 -1.98 17.21
C ASP A 46 -4.38 -0.87 17.42
N ALA A 47 -4.79 -0.69 18.69
CA ALA A 47 -5.84 0.24 19.05
C ALA A 47 -5.46 1.71 18.80
N SER A 48 -4.20 2.07 18.97
CA SER A 48 -3.74 3.46 18.75
C SER A 48 -3.73 3.79 17.24
N TYR A 49 -3.38 2.82 16.41
CA TYR A 49 -3.43 2.99 14.97
C TYR A 49 -4.87 3.13 14.46
N ILE A 50 -5.80 2.33 15.03
CA ILE A 50 -7.24 2.45 14.73
C ILE A 50 -7.76 3.83 15.16
N GLU A 51 -7.40 4.31 16.36
CA GLU A 51 -7.79 5.63 16.83
C GLU A 51 -7.29 6.76 15.91
N ASN A 52 -6.04 6.68 15.47
CA ASN A 52 -5.46 7.66 14.54
C ASN A 52 -6.16 7.65 13.18
N PHE A 53 -6.54 6.47 12.67
CA PHE A 53 -7.36 6.36 11.47
C PHE A 53 -8.68 7.12 11.61
N TYR A 54 -9.41 6.88 12.70
CA TYR A 54 -10.68 7.59 12.96
C TYR A 54 -10.48 9.09 13.08
N LYS A 55 -9.45 9.55 13.80
CA LYS A 55 -9.14 10.98 13.91
C LYS A 55 -8.89 11.60 12.54
N ALA A 56 -8.07 10.96 11.70
CA ALA A 56 -7.70 11.47 10.39
C ALA A 56 -8.91 11.52 9.43
N PHE A 57 -9.58 10.40 9.20
CA PHE A 57 -10.62 10.33 8.18
C PHE A 57 -11.97 10.91 8.61
N ASN A 58 -12.31 10.94 9.90
CA ASN A 58 -13.47 11.67 10.40
C ASN A 58 -13.31 13.18 10.22
N SER A 59 -12.09 13.72 10.44
CA SER A 59 -11.81 15.14 10.19
C SER A 59 -11.96 15.54 8.71
N LEU A 60 -11.85 14.54 7.82
CA LEU A 60 -12.09 14.67 6.39
C LEU A 60 -13.54 14.33 5.99
N GLU A 61 -14.46 14.21 6.95
CA GLU A 61 -15.87 13.89 6.74
C GLU A 61 -16.13 12.56 6.01
N CYS A 62 -15.26 11.56 6.14
CA CYS A 62 -15.51 10.21 5.67
C CYS A 62 -16.44 9.43 6.62
N ILE A 63 -17.17 8.46 6.08
CA ILE A 63 -17.92 7.47 6.88
C ILE A 63 -16.95 6.32 7.15
N THR A 64 -16.42 6.27 8.37
CA THR A 64 -15.30 5.39 8.73
C THR A 64 -15.75 4.09 9.39
N SER A 65 -15.07 3.00 9.07
CA SER A 65 -15.18 1.71 9.74
C SER A 65 -13.83 1.01 9.77
N HIS A 66 -13.69 -0.06 10.55
CA HIS A 66 -12.51 -0.93 10.52
C HIS A 66 -12.90 -2.39 10.72
N ILE A 67 -11.96 -3.30 10.48
CA ILE A 67 -12.13 -4.74 10.70
C ILE A 67 -11.08 -5.21 11.70
N ASP A 68 -11.55 -5.81 12.80
CA ASP A 68 -10.73 -6.56 13.76
C ASP A 68 -10.70 -8.05 13.36
N PHE A 69 -9.51 -8.67 13.38
CA PHE A 69 -9.36 -10.13 13.20
C PHE A 69 -9.02 -10.86 14.50
N PHE A 70 -8.53 -10.14 15.50
CA PHE A 70 -8.13 -10.73 16.80
C PHE A 70 -9.21 -10.58 17.88
N LYS A 71 -10.45 -10.25 17.47
CA LYS A 71 -11.69 -10.21 18.26
C LYS A 71 -12.79 -10.97 17.53
N ARG A 72 -14.04 -10.78 17.95
CA ARG A 72 -15.20 -11.29 17.19
C ARG A 72 -15.36 -10.48 15.90
N THR A 73 -15.13 -11.15 14.78
CA THR A 73 -15.16 -10.53 13.46
C THR A 73 -16.58 -10.48 12.91
N ILE A 74 -16.90 -9.43 12.19
CA ILE A 74 -18.17 -9.23 11.49
C ILE A 74 -18.25 -10.10 10.22
N ASP A 75 -19.41 -10.12 9.55
CA ASP A 75 -19.49 -10.68 8.19
C ASP A 75 -18.70 -9.78 7.22
N LEU A 76 -17.58 -10.33 6.75
CA LEU A 76 -16.58 -9.58 5.99
C LEU A 76 -17.10 -9.16 4.62
N LYS A 77 -17.78 -10.07 3.90
CA LYS A 77 -18.12 -9.83 2.49
C LYS A 77 -19.08 -8.67 2.31
N PRO A 78 -20.26 -8.63 2.95
CA PRO A 78 -21.16 -7.49 2.79
C PRO A 78 -20.54 -6.18 3.30
N HIS A 79 -19.74 -6.24 4.38
CA HIS A 79 -19.09 -5.05 4.92
C HIS A 79 -18.07 -4.46 3.94
N ILE A 80 -17.19 -5.27 3.36
CA ILE A 80 -16.17 -4.84 2.39
C ILE A 80 -16.81 -4.35 1.09
N LEU A 81 -17.82 -5.05 0.58
CA LEU A 81 -18.46 -4.67 -0.70
C LEU A 81 -19.35 -3.43 -0.60
N ASP A 82 -19.68 -2.97 0.61
CA ASP A 82 -20.43 -1.72 0.85
C ASP A 82 -19.50 -0.48 1.00
N GLN A 83 -18.19 -0.65 0.85
CA GLN A 83 -17.23 0.45 0.96
C GLN A 83 -16.96 1.14 -0.38
N ASP A 84 -16.45 2.37 -0.32
CA ASP A 84 -15.92 3.08 -1.47
C ASP A 84 -14.40 2.96 -1.55
N ILE A 85 -13.76 2.87 -0.38
CA ILE A 85 -12.32 2.82 -0.21
C ILE A 85 -11.96 1.77 0.84
N ILE A 86 -10.94 0.96 0.57
CA ILE A 86 -10.27 0.12 1.53
C ILE A 86 -8.88 0.71 1.80
N TYR A 87 -8.56 0.93 3.07
CA TYR A 87 -7.23 1.36 3.49
C TYR A 87 -6.55 0.27 4.32
N VAL A 88 -5.40 -0.20 3.88
CA VAL A 88 -4.60 -1.22 4.58
C VAL A 88 -3.42 -0.56 5.30
N GLY A 89 -3.28 -0.84 6.58
CA GLY A 89 -2.18 -0.33 7.41
C GLY A 89 -0.84 -0.98 7.11
N GLY A 90 0.23 -0.32 7.56
CA GLY A 90 1.58 -0.88 7.59
C GLY A 90 1.78 -1.88 8.72
N GLY A 91 2.92 -2.58 8.75
CA GLY A 91 3.32 -3.56 9.75
C GLY A 91 3.79 -4.88 9.14
N ASN A 92 3.56 -6.01 9.80
CA ASN A 92 4.04 -7.33 9.35
C ASN A 92 3.19 -7.89 8.20
N THR A 93 3.70 -7.80 6.98
CA THR A 93 3.01 -8.25 5.76
C THR A 93 2.74 -9.75 5.76
N LYS A 94 3.70 -10.55 6.22
CA LYS A 94 3.59 -12.03 6.23
C LYS A 94 2.44 -12.48 7.12
N SER A 95 2.39 -11.96 8.35
CA SER A 95 1.32 -12.29 9.32
C SER A 95 -0.05 -11.82 8.80
N MET A 96 -0.12 -10.60 8.27
CA MET A 96 -1.33 -10.03 7.67
C MET A 96 -1.90 -10.93 6.58
N LEU A 97 -1.08 -11.32 5.59
CA LEU A 97 -1.53 -12.16 4.49
C LEU A 97 -1.92 -13.58 4.93
N ALA A 98 -1.28 -14.14 5.96
CA ALA A 98 -1.64 -15.43 6.54
C ALA A 98 -3.04 -15.37 7.16
N VAL A 99 -3.32 -14.35 7.99
CA VAL A 99 -4.65 -14.11 8.57
C VAL A 99 -5.69 -13.93 7.48
N TRP A 100 -5.43 -13.10 6.49
CA TRP A 100 -6.39 -12.83 5.41
C TRP A 100 -6.75 -14.08 4.59
N ARG A 101 -5.77 -14.94 4.30
CA ARG A 101 -6.01 -16.20 3.57
C ARG A 101 -6.87 -17.16 4.38
N GLU A 102 -6.62 -17.26 5.69
CA GLU A 102 -7.41 -18.10 6.59
C GLU A 102 -8.87 -17.64 6.67
N TRP A 103 -9.10 -16.32 6.73
CA TRP A 103 -10.44 -15.72 6.76
C TRP A 103 -11.10 -15.58 5.38
N GLY A 104 -10.39 -15.88 4.29
CA GLY A 104 -10.86 -15.70 2.91
C GLY A 104 -11.02 -14.24 2.49
N LEU A 105 -10.43 -13.30 3.24
CA LEU A 105 -10.48 -11.88 2.93
C LEU A 105 -9.75 -11.54 1.62
N ASP A 106 -8.70 -12.28 1.28
CA ASP A 106 -7.95 -12.15 0.02
C ASP A 106 -8.87 -12.23 -1.20
N ARG A 107 -9.82 -13.17 -1.20
CA ARG A 107 -10.83 -13.35 -2.27
C ARG A 107 -11.88 -12.24 -2.27
N ILE A 108 -12.32 -11.82 -1.08
CA ILE A 108 -13.29 -10.72 -0.94
C ILE A 108 -12.69 -9.40 -1.42
N LEU A 109 -11.43 -9.11 -1.09
CA LEU A 109 -10.72 -7.92 -1.58
C LEU A 109 -10.53 -7.95 -3.10
N LYS A 110 -10.30 -9.13 -3.69
CA LYS A 110 -10.23 -9.26 -5.14
C LYS A 110 -11.56 -8.92 -5.80
N GLU A 111 -12.67 -9.45 -5.27
CA GLU A 111 -14.03 -9.11 -5.72
C GLU A 111 -14.33 -7.61 -5.56
N ALA A 112 -13.95 -7.02 -4.42
CA ALA A 112 -14.10 -5.57 -4.18
C ALA A 112 -13.33 -4.73 -5.21
N TYR A 113 -12.08 -5.10 -5.50
CA TYR A 113 -11.26 -4.46 -6.52
C TYR A 113 -11.88 -4.54 -7.91
N GLU A 114 -12.40 -5.70 -8.29
CA GLU A 114 -13.10 -5.91 -9.56
C GLU A 114 -14.41 -5.09 -9.66
N ASN A 115 -15.04 -4.82 -8.52
CA ASN A 115 -16.20 -3.93 -8.40
C ASN A 115 -15.84 -2.43 -8.33
N ASN A 116 -14.58 -2.08 -8.59
CA ASN A 116 -14.07 -0.70 -8.58
C ASN A 116 -14.07 0.00 -7.20
N ILE A 117 -14.06 -0.75 -6.12
CA ILE A 117 -13.72 -0.21 -4.79
C ILE A 117 -12.23 0.15 -4.81
N ILE A 118 -11.91 1.34 -4.33
CA ILE A 118 -10.52 1.85 -4.34
C ILE A 118 -9.72 1.09 -3.29
N MET A 119 -8.62 0.48 -3.71
CA MET A 119 -7.64 -0.12 -2.80
C MET A 119 -6.56 0.90 -2.48
N SER A 120 -6.24 1.05 -1.22
CA SER A 120 -5.14 1.91 -0.78
C SER A 120 -4.41 1.29 0.39
N GLY A 121 -3.20 1.77 0.66
CA GLY A 121 -2.49 1.35 1.86
C GLY A 121 -1.02 1.72 1.84
N VAL A 122 -0.41 1.68 3.03
CA VAL A 122 0.96 2.11 3.29
C VAL A 122 1.83 0.92 3.67
N SER A 123 3.09 0.89 3.20
CA SER A 123 4.07 -0.14 3.59
C SER A 123 3.57 -1.56 3.27
N ALA A 124 3.28 -2.41 4.27
CA ALA A 124 2.62 -3.69 4.08
C ALA A 124 1.34 -3.57 3.25
N GLY A 125 0.53 -2.53 3.49
CA GLY A 125 -0.68 -2.22 2.74
C GLY A 125 -0.43 -1.68 1.32
N ALA A 126 0.78 -1.25 0.99
CA ALA A 126 1.18 -0.91 -0.36
C ALA A 126 1.55 -2.17 -1.16
N ILE A 127 2.46 -2.98 -0.59
CA ILE A 127 3.02 -4.13 -1.31
C ILE A 127 2.03 -5.29 -1.46
N CYS A 128 1.06 -5.41 -0.57
CA CYS A 128 0.11 -6.53 -0.59
C CYS A 128 -0.67 -6.66 -1.91
N TRP A 129 -0.82 -5.61 -2.68
CA TRP A 129 -1.55 -5.61 -3.96
C TRP A 129 -0.75 -6.18 -5.14
N PHE A 130 0.57 -6.18 -5.06
CA PHE A 130 1.45 -6.67 -6.12
C PHE A 130 1.55 -8.21 -6.12
N GLU A 131 2.20 -8.78 -7.14
CA GLU A 131 2.53 -10.23 -7.17
C GLU A 131 3.51 -10.57 -6.04
N LYS A 132 4.49 -9.68 -5.79
CA LYS A 132 5.49 -9.83 -4.75
C LYS A 132 5.78 -8.49 -4.08
N GLY A 133 6.18 -8.53 -2.82
CA GLY A 133 6.65 -7.38 -2.08
C GLY A 133 8.00 -7.63 -1.43
N ILE A 134 8.83 -6.60 -1.32
CA ILE A 134 10.03 -6.65 -0.49
C ILE A 134 9.62 -6.22 0.91
N THR A 135 9.87 -7.07 1.89
CA THR A 135 9.37 -6.94 3.26
C THR A 135 10.44 -7.26 4.30
N ASP A 136 10.37 -6.58 5.43
CA ASP A 136 11.11 -6.79 6.66
C ASP A 136 10.35 -7.65 7.69
N SER A 137 9.31 -8.38 7.25
CA SER A 137 8.47 -9.21 8.13
C SER A 137 9.23 -10.32 8.87
N TYR A 138 10.48 -10.57 8.51
CA TYR A 138 11.34 -11.56 9.12
C TYR A 138 12.41 -10.87 10.00
N LYS A 139 12.78 -11.54 11.11
CA LYS A 139 13.85 -11.05 11.96
C LYS A 139 15.17 -11.00 11.17
N ASP A 140 15.88 -9.90 11.28
CA ASP A 140 17.24 -9.69 10.76
C ASP A 140 17.41 -9.81 9.24
N SER A 141 16.31 -9.80 8.45
CA SER A 141 16.45 -9.88 6.99
C SER A 141 15.28 -9.27 6.22
N GLN A 142 15.61 -8.67 5.08
CA GLN A 142 14.62 -8.40 4.03
C GLN A 142 14.30 -9.70 3.29
N ALA A 143 13.08 -9.79 2.75
CA ALA A 143 12.66 -10.95 1.97
C ALA A 143 11.72 -10.55 0.82
N ILE A 144 11.70 -11.39 -0.23
CA ILE A 144 10.71 -11.31 -1.29
C ILE A 144 9.54 -12.19 -0.88
N LEU A 145 8.37 -11.60 -0.68
CA LEU A 145 7.16 -12.28 -0.23
C LEU A 145 6.11 -12.31 -1.35
N PRO A 146 5.54 -13.48 -1.71
CA PRO A 146 4.36 -13.55 -2.56
C PRO A 146 3.15 -12.88 -1.90
N CYS A 147 2.52 -11.94 -2.61
CA CYS A 147 1.39 -11.14 -2.14
C CYS A 147 0.07 -11.54 -2.83
N LEU A 148 -0.88 -10.61 -3.03
CA LEU A 148 -2.20 -10.92 -3.57
C LEU A 148 -2.25 -10.98 -5.10
N GLY A 149 -1.30 -10.35 -5.80
CA GLY A 149 -1.20 -10.39 -7.25
C GLY A 149 -2.33 -9.67 -8.00
N PHE A 150 -2.86 -8.57 -7.43
CA PHE A 150 -3.84 -7.75 -8.15
C PHE A 150 -3.18 -7.01 -9.32
N VAL A 151 -1.94 -6.62 -9.13
CA VAL A 151 -1.07 -6.05 -10.17
C VAL A 151 0.23 -6.83 -10.28
N LYS A 152 0.78 -6.86 -11.49
CA LYS A 152 2.05 -7.54 -11.78
C LYS A 152 3.24 -6.80 -11.21
N GLY A 153 4.31 -7.55 -10.98
CA GLY A 153 5.59 -7.02 -10.59
C GLY A 153 5.86 -7.06 -9.08
N ILE A 154 6.96 -6.46 -8.70
CA ILE A 154 7.49 -6.45 -7.33
C ILE A 154 7.53 -5.02 -6.84
N CYS A 155 7.07 -4.79 -5.61
CA CYS A 155 7.08 -3.47 -4.97
C CYS A 155 7.99 -3.46 -3.73
N CYS A 156 8.76 -2.38 -3.57
CA CYS A 156 9.56 -2.06 -2.38
C CYS A 156 9.12 -0.71 -1.80
N PRO A 157 8.52 -0.66 -0.61
CA PRO A 157 8.20 0.58 0.10
C PRO A 157 9.42 1.08 0.87
N HIS A 158 9.31 2.27 1.50
CA HIS A 158 10.36 2.87 2.34
C HIS A 158 11.74 2.93 1.68
N TYR A 159 11.78 3.15 0.36
CA TYR A 159 12.98 2.93 -0.43
C TYR A 159 14.14 3.86 -0.03
N ASP A 160 13.83 5.05 0.44
CA ASP A 160 14.77 6.07 0.94
C ASP A 160 14.91 6.09 2.47
N GLU A 161 13.93 5.53 3.18
CA GLU A 161 13.83 5.66 4.64
C GLU A 161 14.56 4.53 5.39
N GLU A 162 14.61 3.32 4.81
CA GLU A 162 15.23 2.14 5.42
C GLU A 162 16.52 1.79 4.67
N PRO A 163 17.69 1.90 5.34
CA PRO A 163 19.00 1.78 4.68
C PRO A 163 19.24 0.41 4.02
N GLU A 164 18.53 -0.63 4.44
CA GLU A 164 18.68 -1.99 3.92
C GLU A 164 17.93 -2.21 2.59
N ARG A 165 16.95 -1.35 2.24
CA ARG A 165 16.10 -1.54 1.05
C ARG A 165 16.90 -1.48 -0.25
N ILE A 166 17.69 -0.43 -0.44
CA ILE A 166 18.48 -0.22 -1.66
C ILE A 166 19.50 -1.34 -1.87
N PRO A 167 20.33 -1.74 -0.87
CA PRO A 167 21.23 -2.88 -0.99
C PRO A 167 20.52 -4.17 -1.35
N TYR A 168 19.42 -4.50 -0.66
CA TYR A 168 18.67 -5.74 -0.89
C TYR A 168 18.08 -5.83 -2.30
N VAL A 169 17.45 -4.74 -2.79
CA VAL A 169 16.94 -4.66 -4.17
C VAL A 169 18.08 -4.81 -5.16
N SER A 170 19.19 -4.12 -4.95
CA SER A 170 20.36 -4.14 -5.83
C SER A 170 21.00 -5.53 -5.94
N GLU A 171 21.14 -6.22 -4.82
CA GLU A 171 21.66 -7.59 -4.78
C GLU A 171 20.69 -8.57 -5.45
N SER A 172 19.39 -8.47 -5.13
CA SER A 172 18.35 -9.32 -5.72
C SER A 172 18.28 -9.20 -7.24
N LEU A 173 18.48 -8.00 -7.78
CA LEU A 173 18.56 -7.75 -9.21
C LEU A 173 19.82 -8.34 -9.84
N LYS A 174 21.01 -8.15 -9.21
CA LYS A 174 22.28 -8.70 -9.71
C LYS A 174 22.30 -10.22 -9.70
N GLU A 175 21.67 -10.84 -8.71
CA GLU A 175 21.56 -12.30 -8.58
C GLU A 175 20.41 -12.89 -9.40
N ASN A 176 19.70 -12.08 -10.18
CA ASN A 176 18.53 -12.48 -10.99
C ASN A 176 17.40 -13.15 -10.16
N LYS A 177 17.27 -12.81 -8.87
CA LYS A 177 16.13 -13.19 -8.04
C LYS A 177 14.86 -12.42 -8.44
N ILE A 178 15.06 -11.23 -8.99
CA ILE A 178 14.03 -10.36 -9.57
C ILE A 178 14.58 -9.71 -10.84
N ASP A 179 13.71 -9.41 -11.81
CA ASP A 179 14.08 -8.75 -13.07
C ASP A 179 14.03 -7.24 -12.94
N GLU A 180 13.04 -6.74 -12.19
CA GLU A 180 12.77 -5.32 -11.97
C GLU A 180 12.05 -5.12 -10.64
N CYS A 181 12.04 -3.89 -10.13
CA CYS A 181 11.34 -3.52 -8.90
C CYS A 181 10.73 -2.12 -9.05
N ILE A 182 9.49 -1.98 -8.61
CA ILE A 182 8.88 -0.66 -8.37
C ILE A 182 9.24 -0.25 -6.94
N ALA A 183 10.04 0.80 -6.79
CA ALA A 183 10.44 1.31 -5.49
C ALA A 183 9.70 2.61 -5.19
N ILE A 184 9.12 2.70 -3.99
CA ILE A 184 8.30 3.83 -3.55
C ILE A 184 8.96 4.43 -2.31
N GLU A 185 9.37 5.69 -2.40
CA GLU A 185 9.95 6.43 -1.27
C GLU A 185 8.89 6.81 -0.23
N GLY A 186 9.33 7.18 0.96
CA GLY A 186 8.47 7.72 2.01
C GLY A 186 7.73 8.98 1.54
N TYR A 187 6.55 9.23 2.05
CA TYR A 187 5.69 10.36 1.62
C TYR A 187 5.46 10.44 0.12
N CYS A 188 5.48 9.28 -0.54
CA CYS A 188 5.18 9.13 -1.96
C CYS A 188 4.21 7.98 -2.19
N ALA A 189 3.41 8.06 -3.25
CA ALA A 189 2.52 6.99 -3.65
C ALA A 189 2.61 6.71 -5.15
N LEU A 190 2.48 5.45 -5.51
CA LEU A 190 2.15 5.04 -6.87
C LEU A 190 0.65 4.82 -6.97
N HIS A 191 -0.01 5.59 -7.84
CA HIS A 191 -1.43 5.42 -8.12
C HIS A 191 -1.60 4.70 -9.44
N LEU A 192 -2.17 3.50 -9.37
CA LEU A 192 -2.42 2.64 -10.52
C LEU A 192 -3.90 2.75 -10.91
N ILE A 193 -4.13 2.83 -12.22
CA ILE A 193 -5.46 2.85 -12.84
C ILE A 193 -5.56 1.66 -13.80
N ASN A 194 -6.57 0.81 -13.60
CA ASN A 194 -6.77 -0.41 -14.39
C ASN A 194 -5.48 -1.24 -14.52
N ASP A 195 -4.86 -1.53 -13.39
CA ASP A 195 -3.65 -2.35 -13.22
C ASP A 195 -2.35 -1.73 -13.75
N LYS A 196 -2.37 -0.47 -14.20
CA LYS A 196 -1.20 0.22 -14.78
C LYS A 196 -0.83 1.46 -13.96
N PRO A 197 0.47 1.71 -13.74
CA PRO A 197 0.94 2.98 -13.19
C PRO A 197 0.40 4.17 -13.98
N LYS A 198 -0.17 5.14 -13.27
CA LYS A 198 -0.69 6.36 -13.90
C LYS A 198 -0.13 7.62 -13.29
N TYR A 199 0.01 7.66 -11.96
CA TYR A 199 0.53 8.82 -11.25
C TYR A 199 1.60 8.42 -10.24
N SER A 200 2.69 9.21 -10.18
CA SER A 200 3.59 9.29 -9.04
C SER A 200 3.21 10.51 -8.23
N VAL A 201 2.75 10.29 -7.00
CA VAL A 201 2.23 11.36 -6.14
C VAL A 201 3.19 11.60 -4.99
N SER A 202 3.80 12.79 -4.93
CA SER A 202 4.67 13.20 -3.83
C SER A 202 3.89 14.11 -2.87
N PHE A 203 3.92 13.77 -1.60
CA PHE A 203 3.32 14.54 -0.50
C PHE A 203 4.35 15.42 0.23
N ASN A 204 5.62 15.27 -0.15
CA ASN A 204 6.67 16.22 0.12
C ASN A 204 7.41 16.51 -1.20
N LYS A 205 8.10 17.63 -1.31
CA LYS A 205 8.54 18.15 -2.61
C LYS A 205 9.62 17.32 -3.33
N GLU A 206 10.26 16.36 -2.68
CA GLU A 206 11.49 15.72 -3.16
C GLU A 206 11.32 14.22 -3.49
N ASN A 207 10.41 13.51 -2.83
CA ASN A 207 10.27 12.06 -2.93
C ASN A 207 9.58 11.60 -4.23
N ASN A 208 9.95 10.40 -4.69
CA ASN A 208 9.51 9.86 -5.97
C ASN A 208 9.20 8.35 -5.89
N THR A 209 8.65 7.85 -7.00
CA THR A 209 8.59 6.43 -7.31
C THR A 209 9.59 6.11 -8.42
N HIS A 210 10.24 4.95 -8.33
CA HIS A 210 11.28 4.54 -9.25
C HIS A 210 10.98 3.18 -9.87
N HIS A 211 11.39 3.00 -11.11
CA HIS A 211 11.59 1.70 -11.73
C HIS A 211 13.07 1.34 -11.60
N VAL A 212 13.35 0.28 -10.85
CA VAL A 212 14.71 -0.18 -10.57
C VAL A 212 14.97 -1.47 -11.33
N SER A 213 16.03 -1.49 -12.10
CA SER A 213 16.45 -2.64 -12.92
C SER A 213 17.97 -2.81 -12.92
N CYS A 214 18.46 -3.94 -13.47
CA CYS A 214 19.88 -4.18 -13.64
C CYS A 214 20.22 -4.41 -15.11
N LYS A 215 21.19 -3.66 -15.65
CA LYS A 215 21.71 -3.87 -17.00
C LYS A 215 23.23 -3.86 -16.99
N ASN A 216 23.84 -4.92 -17.54
CA ASN A 216 25.29 -5.07 -17.54
C ASN A 216 25.90 -4.97 -16.13
N ASN A 217 25.28 -5.58 -15.15
CA ASN A 217 25.66 -5.56 -13.72
C ASN A 217 25.65 -4.16 -13.06
N LYS A 218 24.99 -3.18 -13.69
CA LYS A 218 24.78 -1.85 -13.13
C LYS A 218 23.31 -1.67 -12.77
N ILE A 219 23.07 -1.19 -11.57
CA ILE A 219 21.73 -0.83 -11.11
C ILE A 219 21.33 0.51 -11.74
N ILE A 220 20.14 0.53 -12.31
CA ILE A 220 19.58 1.69 -12.98
C ILE A 220 18.30 2.08 -12.23
N HIS A 221 18.26 3.31 -11.76
CA HIS A 221 17.08 3.92 -11.18
C HIS A 221 16.50 4.86 -12.23
N ASN A 222 15.40 4.47 -12.83
CA ASN A 222 14.67 5.32 -13.75
C ASN A 222 13.40 5.83 -13.06
N GLU A 223 12.97 7.02 -13.43
CA GLU A 223 11.60 7.41 -13.18
C GLU A 223 10.66 6.50 -13.97
N LEU A 224 9.47 6.25 -13.44
CA LEU A 224 8.47 5.47 -14.17
C LEU A 224 8.07 6.22 -15.45
N GLU A 225 8.15 5.54 -16.59
CA GLU A 225 7.80 6.12 -17.88
C GLU A 225 6.27 6.24 -18.05
N ASN A 226 5.86 7.25 -18.82
CA ASN A 226 4.46 7.48 -19.19
C ASN A 226 3.48 7.67 -18.01
N ILE A 227 3.98 8.19 -16.88
CA ILE A 227 3.15 8.54 -15.73
C ILE A 227 3.18 10.05 -15.46
N GLU A 228 2.10 10.55 -14.90
CA GLU A 228 1.99 11.94 -14.48
C GLU A 228 2.53 12.10 -13.06
N LYS A 229 3.31 13.18 -12.84
CA LYS A 229 3.81 13.53 -11.51
C LYS A 229 2.90 14.56 -10.85
N ILE A 230 2.43 14.23 -9.65
CA ILE A 230 1.62 15.13 -8.82
C ILE A 230 2.45 15.47 -7.58
N ARG A 231 2.57 16.75 -7.27
CA ARG A 231 3.25 17.25 -6.06
C ARG A 231 2.26 18.04 -5.22
N LEU A 232 2.06 17.64 -3.95
CA LEU A 232 1.05 18.17 -3.04
C LEU A 232 1.69 18.81 -1.81
#